data_2b14e63eff7c6e57ca42c907d4c2750c
#
_entry.id   2b14e63eff7c6e57ca42c907d4c2750c
#
_cell.length_a   1.000
_cell.length_b   1.000
_cell.length_c   1.000
_cell.angle_alpha   90.00
_cell.angle_beta   90.00
_cell.angle_gamma   90.00
#
_symmetry.space_group_name_H-M   'P 1'
#
loop_
_entity.id
_entity.type
_entity.pdbx_description
1 polymer ?
#
loop_
_entity_poly.entity_id
_entity_poly.type
_entity_poly.pdbx_seq_one_letter_code
_entity_poly.pdbx_strand_id
1 'polypeptide(L)'
;MKITRIVVDRLELPLDPPFVASWDPVPRTTLAATIVRVETDDGHVGIGGGDHLHGVVEHLPRLIGTDPLRIEQQVRRLETIDLHAGRPWPVEAALWDLIGKVYGQPVWRLFGGVADRLDAYASLGARRDAEELAGVARDLCDDGFRACKLRVDAHRPATSIGQVQAVRDAVGPAMALMVDLNQAWRMVGDTAPAIDLRTAQRFADAFAELDVTWLEEPLPATDHGGIATLRARSRVRIAGGEFTRTFDQLVSDVEDDRYDVHQPDAVLSGMWRGRTIAELALRRGRWYTPHTWNDGIGLLANLHVCAGAGGGPFLEFPCDPAGWTPQRRDFMLASPTTAHDGVVVAPDAPGLGVTLDTDQVAGRRVAQVVVTADGIAGRP
;
A
#
# COMPACT_ATOMS: atom_id res chain seq x y z
N MET A 1 8.00 -10.85 28.58
CA MET A 1 6.88 -10.85 27.63
C MET A 1 7.10 -11.93 26.58
N LYS A 2 6.09 -12.76 26.34
CA LYS A 2 6.15 -13.84 25.34
C LYS A 2 4.83 -13.89 24.57
N ILE A 3 4.90 -14.16 23.29
CA ILE A 3 3.71 -14.43 22.46
C ILE A 3 3.11 -15.75 22.91
N THR A 4 1.84 -15.75 23.32
CA THR A 4 1.11 -16.94 23.75
C THR A 4 0.07 -17.40 22.75
N ARG A 5 -0.45 -16.46 21.93
CA ARG A 5 -1.54 -16.75 21.01
C ARG A 5 -1.47 -15.79 19.81
N ILE A 6 -1.76 -16.33 18.63
CA ILE A 6 -1.97 -15.54 17.41
C ILE A 6 -3.33 -15.92 16.84
N VAL A 7 -4.18 -14.94 16.58
CA VAL A 7 -5.49 -15.12 15.96
C VAL A 7 -5.49 -14.44 14.61
N VAL A 8 -5.93 -15.15 13.60
CA VAL A 8 -6.10 -14.62 12.23
C VAL A 8 -7.57 -14.73 11.87
N ASP A 9 -8.21 -13.60 11.67
CA ASP A 9 -9.57 -13.51 11.13
C ASP A 9 -9.51 -13.12 9.66
N ARG A 10 -10.25 -13.81 8.82
CA ARG A 10 -10.54 -13.42 7.44
C ARG A 10 -11.96 -12.88 7.36
N LEU A 11 -12.08 -11.68 6.82
CA LEU A 11 -13.34 -10.98 6.65
C LEU A 11 -13.65 -10.78 5.17
N GLU A 12 -14.94 -10.71 4.83
CA GLU A 12 -15.40 -10.39 3.48
C GLU A 12 -16.56 -9.40 3.53
N LEU A 13 -16.41 -8.28 2.83
CA LEU A 13 -17.46 -7.31 2.56
C LEU A 13 -17.94 -7.47 1.11
N PRO A 14 -19.22 -7.83 0.86
CA PRO A 14 -19.77 -7.82 -0.50
C PRO A 14 -19.74 -6.42 -1.10
N LEU A 15 -19.35 -6.34 -2.38
CA LEU A 15 -19.37 -5.11 -3.17
C LEU A 15 -20.54 -5.12 -4.13
N ASP A 16 -21.47 -4.18 -3.96
CA ASP A 16 -22.58 -3.93 -4.86
C ASP A 16 -22.65 -2.42 -5.17
N PRO A 17 -22.48 -2.00 -6.43
CA PRO A 17 -22.03 -2.80 -7.56
C PRO A 17 -20.59 -3.32 -7.39
N PRO A 18 -20.18 -4.36 -8.17
CA PRO A 18 -18.80 -4.83 -8.21
C PRO A 18 -17.82 -3.73 -8.58
N PHE A 19 -16.63 -3.76 -8.00
CA PHE A 19 -15.56 -2.82 -8.35
C PHE A 19 -14.73 -3.35 -9.51
N VAL A 20 -14.65 -2.56 -10.59
CA VAL A 20 -13.89 -2.88 -11.80
C VAL A 20 -12.53 -2.16 -11.74
N ALA A 21 -11.53 -2.83 -11.19
CA ALA A 21 -10.18 -2.30 -11.12
C ALA A 21 -9.49 -2.30 -12.50
N SER A 22 -8.67 -1.28 -12.77
CA SER A 22 -7.96 -1.13 -14.05
C SER A 22 -6.94 -2.24 -14.33
N TRP A 23 -6.42 -2.85 -13.26
CA TRP A 23 -5.38 -3.88 -13.29
C TRP A 23 -5.92 -5.30 -13.17
N ASP A 24 -7.24 -5.47 -12.92
CA ASP A 24 -7.86 -6.77 -12.71
C ASP A 24 -8.86 -7.06 -13.82
N PRO A 25 -8.67 -8.10 -14.64
CA PRO A 25 -9.61 -8.46 -15.70
C PRO A 25 -10.96 -8.96 -15.16
N VAL A 26 -11.01 -9.31 -13.84
CA VAL A 26 -12.22 -9.83 -13.21
C VAL A 26 -12.78 -8.78 -12.23
N PRO A 27 -14.05 -8.35 -12.40
CA PRO A 27 -14.69 -7.46 -11.45
C PRO A 27 -14.69 -8.04 -10.02
N ARG A 28 -14.31 -7.23 -9.05
CA ARG A 28 -14.28 -7.62 -7.64
C ARG A 28 -15.69 -7.53 -7.04
N THR A 29 -16.22 -8.67 -6.63
CA THR A 29 -17.54 -8.77 -5.98
C THR A 29 -17.45 -8.74 -4.46
N THR A 30 -16.25 -8.85 -3.91
CA THR A 30 -15.98 -8.79 -2.48
C THR A 30 -14.70 -8.00 -2.21
N LEU A 31 -14.67 -7.30 -1.08
CA LEU A 31 -13.47 -6.77 -0.46
C LEU A 31 -13.11 -7.69 0.69
N ALA A 32 -11.96 -8.35 0.60
CA ALA A 32 -11.43 -9.18 1.67
C ALA A 32 -10.49 -8.37 2.56
N ALA A 33 -10.53 -8.64 3.87
CA ALA A 33 -9.58 -8.10 4.84
C ALA A 33 -9.09 -9.21 5.78
N THR A 34 -7.88 -9.05 6.26
CA THR A 34 -7.30 -9.96 7.26
C THR A 34 -6.97 -9.17 8.52
N ILE A 35 -7.39 -9.68 9.68
CA ILE A 35 -7.01 -9.13 10.98
C ILE A 35 -6.13 -10.15 11.69
N VAL A 36 -4.95 -9.71 12.09
CA VAL A 36 -4.03 -10.49 12.93
C VAL A 36 -4.03 -9.90 14.34
N ARG A 37 -4.25 -10.75 15.36
CA ARG A 37 -4.04 -10.37 16.76
C ARG A 37 -2.91 -11.21 17.33
N VAL A 38 -1.90 -10.52 17.90
CA VAL A 38 -0.78 -11.13 18.61
C VAL A 38 -0.98 -10.85 20.11
N GLU A 39 -1.20 -11.91 20.88
CA GLU A 39 -1.46 -11.83 22.33
C GLU A 39 -0.26 -12.35 23.14
N THR A 40 0.00 -11.75 24.27
CA THR A 40 1.16 -12.05 25.13
C THR A 40 0.75 -12.53 26.51
N ASP A 41 1.71 -13.14 27.23
CA ASP A 41 1.55 -13.69 28.58
C ASP A 41 1.24 -12.65 29.66
N ASP A 42 1.47 -11.34 29.37
CA ASP A 42 1.18 -10.21 30.26
C ASP A 42 -0.06 -9.41 29.82
N GLY A 43 -0.83 -9.92 28.86
CA GLY A 43 -2.13 -9.39 28.45
C GLY A 43 -2.11 -8.31 27.39
N HIS A 44 -0.96 -7.96 26.81
CA HIS A 44 -0.92 -7.04 25.67
C HIS A 44 -1.41 -7.72 24.40
N VAL A 45 -2.09 -6.93 23.55
CA VAL A 45 -2.62 -7.40 22.26
C VAL A 45 -2.24 -6.39 21.16
N GLY A 46 -1.49 -6.87 20.18
CA GLY A 46 -1.20 -6.12 18.95
C GLY A 46 -2.15 -6.53 17.83
N ILE A 47 -2.53 -5.56 17.00
CA ILE A 47 -3.45 -5.74 15.86
C ILE A 47 -2.73 -5.33 14.58
N GLY A 48 -2.77 -6.21 13.57
CA GLY A 48 -2.26 -5.95 12.23
C GLY A 48 -3.21 -6.46 11.15
N GLY A 49 -2.89 -6.16 9.90
CA GLY A 49 -3.73 -6.54 8.75
C GLY A 49 -3.12 -6.03 7.44
N GLY A 50 -3.95 -5.91 6.41
CA GLY A 50 -3.60 -5.27 5.13
C GLY A 50 -3.33 -6.23 3.98
N ASP A 51 -2.99 -7.49 4.22
CA ASP A 51 -2.81 -8.50 3.18
C ASP A 51 -3.22 -9.89 3.68
N HIS A 52 -3.37 -10.82 2.75
CA HIS A 52 -3.70 -12.20 3.03
C HIS A 52 -2.52 -12.99 3.59
N LEU A 53 -2.82 -13.97 4.49
CA LEU A 53 -1.82 -14.86 5.07
C LEU A 53 -1.86 -16.28 4.46
N HIS A 54 -2.14 -16.40 3.16
CA HIS A 54 -2.14 -17.70 2.49
C HIS A 54 -0.76 -18.39 2.60
N GLY A 55 -0.77 -19.65 3.05
CA GLY A 55 0.45 -20.44 3.27
C GLY A 55 1.28 -20.04 4.50
N VAL A 56 1.03 -18.89 5.11
CA VAL A 56 1.79 -18.38 6.25
C VAL A 56 1.38 -19.01 7.57
N VAL A 57 0.10 -19.30 7.73
CA VAL A 57 -0.52 -19.75 9.00
C VAL A 57 0.21 -20.96 9.61
N GLU A 58 0.64 -21.92 8.79
CA GLU A 58 1.34 -23.13 9.22
C GLU A 58 2.71 -22.84 9.87
N HIS A 59 3.26 -21.66 9.64
CA HIS A 59 4.55 -21.24 10.17
C HIS A 59 4.45 -20.36 11.42
N LEU A 60 3.25 -19.84 11.74
CA LEU A 60 3.02 -18.99 12.92
C LEU A 60 3.33 -19.64 14.26
N PRO A 61 3.22 -20.99 14.46
CA PRO A 61 3.66 -21.64 15.70
C PRO A 61 5.13 -21.33 16.08
N ARG A 62 5.98 -21.00 15.11
CA ARG A 62 7.40 -20.63 15.34
C ARG A 62 7.57 -19.30 16.07
N LEU A 63 6.51 -18.49 16.17
CA LEU A 63 6.50 -17.22 16.90
C LEU A 63 6.04 -17.41 18.35
N ILE A 64 5.30 -18.50 18.66
CA ILE A 64 4.81 -18.76 20.02
C ILE A 64 5.97 -18.98 20.99
N GLY A 65 5.88 -18.37 22.19
CA GLY A 65 6.91 -18.41 23.21
C GLY A 65 8.08 -17.46 22.99
N THR A 66 8.11 -16.76 21.84
CA THR A 66 9.16 -15.77 21.55
C THR A 66 8.83 -14.39 22.13
N ASP A 67 9.85 -13.54 22.28
CA ASP A 67 9.70 -12.18 22.77
C ASP A 67 9.38 -11.23 21.62
N PRO A 68 8.18 -10.60 21.59
CA PRO A 68 7.77 -9.69 20.50
C PRO A 68 8.60 -8.41 20.47
N LEU A 69 9.21 -7.98 21.59
CA LEU A 69 10.02 -6.75 21.65
C LEU A 69 11.38 -6.89 20.96
N ARG A 70 11.81 -8.11 20.67
CA ARG A 70 13.03 -8.36 19.88
C ARG A 70 12.72 -8.26 18.38
N ILE A 71 12.27 -7.07 17.95
CA ILE A 71 11.67 -6.89 16.61
C ILE A 71 12.58 -7.33 15.47
N GLU A 72 13.88 -7.05 15.53
CA GLU A 72 14.80 -7.50 14.47
C GLU A 72 14.86 -9.04 14.37
N GLN A 73 14.75 -9.75 15.49
CA GLN A 73 14.67 -11.22 15.45
C GLN A 73 13.34 -11.70 14.87
N GLN A 74 12.24 -10.99 15.15
CA GLN A 74 10.93 -11.33 14.59
C GLN A 74 10.93 -11.07 13.09
N VAL A 75 11.43 -9.93 12.63
CA VAL A 75 11.54 -9.61 11.20
C VAL A 75 12.34 -10.67 10.46
N ARG A 76 13.50 -11.10 10.98
CA ARG A 76 14.28 -12.19 10.36
C ARG A 76 13.53 -13.52 10.27
N ARG A 77 12.67 -13.85 11.26
CA ARG A 77 11.80 -15.04 11.19
C ARG A 77 10.74 -14.86 10.10
N LEU A 78 10.14 -13.67 10.04
CA LEU A 78 9.12 -13.33 9.02
C LEU A 78 9.73 -13.34 7.61
N GLU A 79 10.94 -12.82 7.42
CA GLU A 79 11.69 -12.92 6.13
C GLU A 79 11.89 -14.39 5.71
N THR A 80 12.19 -15.28 6.66
CA THR A 80 12.30 -16.71 6.36
C THR A 80 10.94 -17.32 5.99
N ILE A 81 9.86 -16.90 6.65
CA ILE A 81 8.51 -17.34 6.29
C ILE A 81 8.13 -16.78 4.91
N ASP A 82 8.44 -15.51 4.61
CA ASP A 82 8.18 -14.92 3.29
C ASP A 82 8.88 -15.70 2.16
N LEU A 83 10.09 -16.14 2.38
CA LEU A 83 10.86 -16.93 1.41
C LEU A 83 10.19 -18.28 1.10
N HIS A 84 9.64 -18.96 2.11
CA HIS A 84 9.18 -20.34 2.00
C HIS A 84 7.67 -20.50 1.80
N ALA A 85 6.86 -19.52 2.21
CA ALA A 85 5.41 -19.69 2.28
C ALA A 85 4.64 -18.54 1.62
N GLY A 86 4.92 -17.30 2.01
CA GLY A 86 4.17 -16.14 1.53
C GLY A 86 4.35 -14.95 2.47
N ARG A 87 3.72 -13.84 2.15
CA ARG A 87 3.90 -12.54 2.82
C ARG A 87 3.34 -12.55 4.26
N PRO A 88 4.20 -12.55 5.31
CA PRO A 88 3.75 -12.58 6.70
C PRO A 88 3.63 -11.17 7.33
N TRP A 89 3.76 -10.11 6.57
CA TRP A 89 3.95 -8.74 7.05
C TRP A 89 2.76 -8.16 7.84
N PRO A 90 1.49 -8.62 7.66
CA PRO A 90 0.42 -8.32 8.62
C PRO A 90 0.72 -8.70 10.07
N VAL A 91 1.54 -9.75 10.26
CA VAL A 91 2.03 -10.13 11.61
C VAL A 91 3.03 -9.12 12.14
N GLU A 92 3.92 -8.59 11.30
CA GLU A 92 4.85 -7.52 11.70
C GLU A 92 4.09 -6.26 12.11
N ALA A 93 3.05 -5.87 11.35
CA ALA A 93 2.19 -4.75 11.72
C ALA A 93 1.58 -4.94 13.11
N ALA A 94 1.10 -6.17 13.43
CA ALA A 94 0.60 -6.50 14.76
C ALA A 94 1.69 -6.42 15.85
N LEU A 95 2.93 -6.80 15.53
CA LEU A 95 4.05 -6.68 16.48
C LEU A 95 4.38 -5.20 16.73
N TRP A 96 4.38 -4.35 15.71
CA TRP A 96 4.61 -2.92 15.89
C TRP A 96 3.49 -2.23 16.68
N ASP A 97 2.23 -2.62 16.41
CA ASP A 97 1.09 -2.14 17.20
C ASP A 97 1.24 -2.52 18.68
N LEU A 98 1.63 -3.77 18.96
CA LEU A 98 1.92 -4.23 20.31
C LEU A 98 3.07 -3.45 20.96
N ILE A 99 4.19 -3.26 20.25
CA ILE A 99 5.35 -2.51 20.75
C ILE A 99 4.93 -1.07 21.10
N GLY A 100 4.19 -0.41 20.22
CA GLY A 100 3.68 0.94 20.46
C GLY A 100 2.79 1.01 21.72
N LYS A 101 1.90 0.03 21.93
CA LYS A 101 1.06 -0.07 23.11
C LYS A 101 1.87 -0.30 24.39
N VAL A 102 2.87 -1.17 24.35
CA VAL A 102 3.78 -1.43 25.50
C VAL A 102 4.52 -0.17 25.91
N TYR A 103 5.00 0.62 24.95
CA TYR A 103 5.74 1.87 25.26
C TYR A 103 4.85 3.11 25.36
N GLY A 104 3.53 2.97 25.19
CA GLY A 104 2.59 4.09 25.24
C GLY A 104 2.81 5.12 24.14
N GLN A 105 3.33 4.71 22.98
CA GLN A 105 3.66 5.61 21.87
C GLN A 105 3.03 5.13 20.55
N PRO A 106 2.61 6.04 19.67
CA PRO A 106 2.26 5.68 18.28
C PRO A 106 3.53 5.24 17.53
N VAL A 107 3.37 4.29 16.61
CA VAL A 107 4.51 3.70 15.89
C VAL A 107 5.30 4.74 15.10
N TRP A 108 4.64 5.73 14.52
CA TRP A 108 5.33 6.76 13.75
C TRP A 108 6.36 7.53 14.59
N ARG A 109 6.10 7.76 15.88
CA ARG A 109 7.11 8.37 16.78
C ARG A 109 8.28 7.44 17.06
N LEU A 110 8.03 6.14 17.20
CA LEU A 110 9.08 5.14 17.35
C LEU A 110 9.94 5.01 16.08
N PHE A 111 9.38 5.33 14.92
CA PHE A 111 10.07 5.27 13.62
C PHE A 111 10.87 6.55 13.30
N GLY A 112 10.76 7.60 14.12
CA GLY A 112 11.55 8.83 13.96
C GLY A 112 10.76 10.13 14.12
N GLY A 113 9.43 10.11 13.92
CA GLY A 113 8.55 11.23 14.22
C GLY A 113 8.75 12.46 13.33
N VAL A 114 8.85 12.28 12.02
CA VAL A 114 9.13 13.39 11.08
C VAL A 114 7.93 14.30 10.89
N ALA A 115 6.73 13.74 10.73
CA ALA A 115 5.50 14.49 10.50
C ALA A 115 4.27 13.72 11.01
N ASP A 116 3.29 14.44 11.55
CA ASP A 116 2.01 13.90 11.97
C ASP A 116 0.88 14.20 10.98
N ARG A 117 1.15 15.03 9.96
CA ARG A 117 0.22 15.44 8.90
C ARG A 117 0.90 15.20 7.56
N LEU A 118 0.25 14.44 6.70
CA LEU A 118 0.75 14.08 5.38
C LEU A 118 -0.24 14.54 4.32
N ASP A 119 0.23 15.29 3.33
CA ASP A 119 -0.54 15.54 2.12
C ASP A 119 -0.78 14.21 1.42
N ALA A 120 -2.03 13.99 0.96
CA ALA A 120 -2.41 12.76 0.31
C ALA A 120 -2.70 13.00 -1.18
N TYR A 121 -2.42 12.00 -2.00
CA TYR A 121 -3.01 11.95 -3.33
C TYR A 121 -4.17 10.96 -3.37
N ALA A 122 -5.29 11.37 -3.98
CA ALA A 122 -6.39 10.46 -4.24
C ALA A 122 -5.96 9.44 -5.32
N SER A 123 -5.89 8.16 -4.95
CA SER A 123 -5.51 7.10 -5.87
C SER A 123 -6.75 6.44 -6.44
N LEU A 124 -7.05 6.71 -7.72
CA LEU A 124 -8.14 6.09 -8.44
C LEU A 124 -7.79 4.66 -8.85
N GLY A 125 -8.77 3.78 -8.97
CA GLY A 125 -8.59 2.37 -9.33
C GLY A 125 -9.25 1.98 -10.64
N ALA A 126 -10.36 2.62 -11.02
CA ALA A 126 -11.11 2.29 -12.22
C ALA A 126 -10.62 3.06 -13.45
N ARG A 127 -10.71 2.43 -14.63
CA ARG A 127 -10.61 3.15 -15.91
C ARG A 127 -11.91 3.85 -16.21
N ARG A 128 -11.81 5.07 -16.73
CA ARG A 128 -12.95 5.91 -17.13
C ARG A 128 -12.69 6.54 -18.50
N ASP A 129 -13.70 7.01 -19.16
CA ASP A 129 -13.49 7.87 -20.33
C ASP A 129 -12.95 9.27 -19.92
N ALA A 130 -12.66 10.12 -20.88
CA ALA A 130 -12.01 11.39 -20.63
C ALA A 130 -12.90 12.37 -19.84
N GLU A 131 -14.22 12.37 -20.13
CA GLU A 131 -15.18 13.27 -19.47
C GLU A 131 -15.44 12.84 -18.03
N GLU A 132 -15.68 11.56 -17.80
CA GLU A 132 -15.86 10.97 -16.46
C GLU A 132 -14.62 11.18 -15.59
N LEU A 133 -13.42 10.92 -16.15
CA LEU A 133 -12.15 11.07 -15.40
C LEU A 133 -11.90 12.53 -15.02
N ALA A 134 -12.16 13.47 -15.94
CA ALA A 134 -12.06 14.91 -15.67
C ALA A 134 -13.10 15.37 -14.64
N GLY A 135 -14.31 14.78 -14.64
CA GLY A 135 -15.34 15.04 -13.65
C GLY A 135 -14.89 14.62 -12.25
N VAL A 136 -14.46 13.37 -12.09
CA VAL A 136 -13.95 12.86 -10.81
C VAL A 136 -12.77 13.69 -10.30
N ALA A 137 -11.84 14.09 -11.17
CA ALA A 137 -10.71 14.92 -10.77
C ALA A 137 -11.12 16.31 -10.26
N ARG A 138 -12.17 16.94 -10.84
CA ARG A 138 -12.74 18.18 -10.31
C ARG A 138 -13.36 17.97 -8.93
N ASP A 139 -14.16 16.93 -8.75
CA ASP A 139 -14.79 16.61 -7.47
C ASP A 139 -13.74 16.43 -6.37
N LEU A 140 -12.62 15.73 -6.68
CA LEU A 140 -11.49 15.59 -5.77
C LEU A 140 -10.80 16.92 -5.43
N CYS A 141 -10.70 17.84 -6.41
CA CYS A 141 -10.23 19.19 -6.16
C CYS A 141 -11.14 19.94 -5.17
N ASP A 142 -12.45 19.84 -5.36
CA ASP A 142 -13.46 20.47 -4.50
C ASP A 142 -13.44 19.86 -3.09
N ASP A 143 -13.13 18.55 -2.96
CA ASP A 143 -12.89 17.85 -1.70
C ASP A 143 -11.52 18.21 -1.05
N GLY A 144 -10.74 19.11 -1.66
CA GLY A 144 -9.49 19.65 -1.13
C GLY A 144 -8.23 18.85 -1.48
N PHE A 145 -8.32 17.77 -2.27
CA PHE A 145 -7.11 17.09 -2.75
C PHE A 145 -6.28 17.99 -3.67
N ARG A 146 -4.96 17.94 -3.49
CA ARG A 146 -3.98 18.65 -4.31
C ARG A 146 -3.22 17.73 -5.26
N ALA A 147 -3.53 16.44 -5.21
CA ALA A 147 -2.88 15.41 -6.02
C ALA A 147 -3.84 14.25 -6.31
N CYS A 148 -3.73 13.67 -7.51
CA CYS A 148 -4.57 12.58 -7.96
C CYS A 148 -3.78 11.63 -8.85
N LYS A 149 -3.90 10.30 -8.62
CA LYS A 149 -3.33 9.27 -9.48
C LYS A 149 -4.41 8.67 -10.39
N LEU A 150 -4.17 8.74 -11.69
CA LEU A 150 -5.06 8.30 -12.75
C LEU A 150 -4.69 6.90 -13.23
N ARG A 151 -5.69 6.13 -13.66
CA ARG A 151 -5.52 4.84 -14.33
C ARG A 151 -5.92 4.96 -15.79
N VAL A 152 -5.03 4.56 -16.68
CA VAL A 152 -5.23 4.61 -18.13
C VAL A 152 -4.86 3.27 -18.80
N ASP A 153 -5.20 3.10 -20.06
CA ASP A 153 -4.88 1.89 -20.82
C ASP A 153 -3.51 2.00 -21.49
N ALA A 154 -2.52 1.27 -20.98
CA ALA A 154 -1.16 1.25 -21.52
C ALA A 154 -1.09 0.83 -23.00
N HIS A 155 -2.08 0.05 -23.50
CA HIS A 155 -2.13 -0.44 -24.87
C HIS A 155 -2.81 0.53 -25.84
N ARG A 156 -3.33 1.67 -25.34
CA ARG A 156 -3.99 2.72 -26.16
C ARG A 156 -3.36 4.10 -25.94
N PRO A 157 -2.07 4.29 -26.26
CA PRO A 157 -1.35 5.51 -25.87
C PRO A 157 -2.03 6.81 -26.30
N ALA A 158 -2.55 6.90 -27.52
CA ALA A 158 -3.20 8.12 -28.00
C ALA A 158 -4.46 8.48 -27.19
N THR A 159 -5.32 7.49 -26.90
CA THR A 159 -6.52 7.66 -26.07
C THR A 159 -6.14 8.06 -24.65
N SER A 160 -5.18 7.34 -24.05
CA SER A 160 -4.76 7.53 -22.66
C SER A 160 -4.09 8.88 -22.45
N ILE A 161 -3.26 9.34 -23.37
CA ILE A 161 -2.69 10.70 -23.35
C ILE A 161 -3.80 11.75 -23.42
N GLY A 162 -4.81 11.55 -24.31
CA GLY A 162 -5.96 12.44 -24.40
C GLY A 162 -6.81 12.51 -23.13
N GLN A 163 -6.95 11.38 -22.42
CA GLN A 163 -7.63 11.33 -21.10
C GLN A 163 -6.89 12.18 -20.05
N VAL A 164 -5.56 12.05 -19.97
CA VAL A 164 -4.74 12.84 -19.02
C VAL A 164 -4.75 14.33 -19.40
N GLN A 165 -4.73 14.66 -20.70
CA GLN A 165 -4.89 16.04 -21.17
C GLN A 165 -6.23 16.63 -20.72
N ALA A 166 -7.34 15.91 -20.91
CA ALA A 166 -8.67 16.36 -20.49
C ALA A 166 -8.74 16.61 -18.97
N VAL A 167 -8.10 15.77 -18.17
CA VAL A 167 -8.00 15.99 -16.72
C VAL A 167 -7.19 17.26 -16.44
N ARG A 168 -6.01 17.43 -17.06
CA ARG A 168 -5.17 18.63 -16.88
C ARG A 168 -5.91 19.90 -17.25
N ASP A 169 -6.66 19.90 -18.35
CA ASP A 169 -7.47 21.03 -18.78
C ASP A 169 -8.59 21.35 -17.77
N ALA A 170 -9.13 20.33 -17.12
CA ALA A 170 -10.23 20.45 -16.17
C ALA A 170 -9.81 20.98 -14.78
N VAL A 171 -8.63 20.56 -14.28
CA VAL A 171 -8.18 20.87 -12.91
C VAL A 171 -7.07 21.95 -12.88
N GLY A 172 -6.52 22.30 -14.03
CA GLY A 172 -5.44 23.30 -14.12
C GLY A 172 -4.11 22.83 -13.50
N PRO A 173 -3.13 23.72 -13.34
CA PRO A 173 -1.78 23.39 -12.88
C PRO A 173 -1.68 23.16 -11.36
N ALA A 174 -2.70 23.52 -10.58
CA ALA A 174 -2.65 23.44 -9.11
C ALA A 174 -2.76 22.01 -8.58
N MET A 175 -3.30 21.06 -9.36
CA MET A 175 -3.38 19.66 -9.00
C MET A 175 -2.20 18.88 -9.57
N ALA A 176 -1.42 18.23 -8.72
CA ALA A 176 -0.39 17.28 -9.13
C ALA A 176 -1.08 16.03 -9.70
N LEU A 177 -0.68 15.62 -10.91
CA LEU A 177 -1.21 14.43 -11.56
C LEU A 177 -0.16 13.33 -11.59
N MET A 178 -0.56 12.12 -11.22
CA MET A 178 0.22 10.91 -11.37
C MET A 178 -0.52 9.97 -12.33
N VAL A 179 0.22 9.17 -13.07
CA VAL A 179 -0.38 8.19 -13.98
C VAL A 179 0.24 6.82 -13.73
N ASP A 180 -0.60 5.82 -13.52
CA ASP A 180 -0.17 4.44 -13.35
C ASP A 180 -0.60 3.61 -14.57
N LEU A 181 0.39 2.93 -15.17
CA LEU A 181 0.18 2.02 -16.30
C LEU A 181 0.02 0.56 -15.90
N ASN A 182 0.32 0.20 -14.64
CA ASN A 182 0.25 -1.17 -14.09
C ASN A 182 0.92 -2.21 -15.01
N GLN A 183 2.14 -1.94 -15.47
CA GLN A 183 2.87 -2.87 -16.35
C GLN A 183 3.91 -3.72 -15.61
N ALA A 184 4.19 -3.43 -14.33
CA ALA A 184 5.23 -4.12 -13.58
C ALA A 184 4.88 -5.58 -13.24
N TRP A 185 3.60 -5.89 -13.11
CA TRP A 185 3.07 -7.19 -12.72
C TRP A 185 1.74 -7.50 -13.43
N ARG A 186 1.20 -8.67 -13.20
CA ARG A 186 -0.10 -9.11 -13.77
C ARG A 186 -0.92 -9.84 -12.72
N MET A 187 -2.24 -9.65 -12.77
CA MET A 187 -3.16 -10.48 -12.02
C MET A 187 -3.15 -11.92 -12.54
N VAL A 188 -3.49 -12.86 -11.66
CA VAL A 188 -3.61 -14.27 -12.04
C VAL A 188 -4.62 -14.43 -13.17
N GLY A 189 -4.18 -15.03 -14.27
CA GLY A 189 -4.99 -15.21 -15.47
C GLY A 189 -4.86 -14.10 -16.53
N ASP A 190 -4.26 -12.97 -16.20
CA ASP A 190 -3.90 -11.96 -17.20
C ASP A 190 -2.62 -12.37 -17.93
N THR A 191 -2.75 -12.64 -19.23
CA THR A 191 -1.65 -13.03 -20.12
C THR A 191 -1.33 -11.95 -21.16
N ALA A 192 -1.86 -10.74 -21.00
CA ALA A 192 -1.58 -9.64 -21.91
C ALA A 192 -0.06 -9.32 -21.92
N PRO A 193 0.55 -9.09 -23.09
CA PRO A 193 1.94 -8.69 -23.14
C PRO A 193 2.12 -7.31 -22.48
N ALA A 194 3.28 -7.08 -21.86
CA ALA A 194 3.63 -5.74 -21.42
C ALA A 194 3.92 -4.83 -22.63
N ILE A 195 3.81 -3.52 -22.44
CA ILE A 195 4.28 -2.56 -23.44
C ILE A 195 5.82 -2.53 -23.49
N ASP A 196 6.35 -2.12 -24.62
CA ASP A 196 7.79 -1.99 -24.84
C ASP A 196 8.33 -0.61 -24.35
N LEU A 197 9.66 -0.53 -24.25
CA LEU A 197 10.36 0.70 -23.85
C LEU A 197 10.01 1.90 -24.75
N ARG A 198 9.78 1.69 -26.05
CA ARG A 198 9.42 2.77 -26.97
C ARG A 198 8.03 3.34 -26.66
N THR A 199 7.09 2.49 -26.33
CA THR A 199 5.74 2.89 -25.93
C THR A 199 5.76 3.60 -24.57
N ALA A 200 6.55 3.08 -23.61
CA ALA A 200 6.75 3.73 -22.31
C ALA A 200 7.39 5.12 -22.46
N GLN A 201 8.40 5.26 -23.36
CA GLN A 201 9.02 6.56 -23.66
C GLN A 201 8.00 7.55 -24.25
N ARG A 202 7.14 7.10 -25.15
CA ARG A 202 6.06 7.93 -25.71
C ARG A 202 5.13 8.48 -24.64
N PHE A 203 4.77 7.67 -23.64
CA PHE A 203 3.99 8.14 -22.50
C PHE A 203 4.77 9.16 -21.68
N ALA A 204 6.03 8.85 -21.33
CA ALA A 204 6.87 9.74 -20.54
C ALA A 204 7.05 11.11 -21.21
N ASP A 205 7.27 11.16 -22.54
CA ASP A 205 7.42 12.40 -23.29
C ASP A 205 6.13 13.22 -23.28
N ALA A 206 4.99 12.59 -23.56
CA ALA A 206 3.68 13.26 -23.57
C ALA A 206 3.29 13.77 -22.17
N PHE A 207 3.53 12.95 -21.13
CA PHE A 207 3.19 13.32 -19.75
C PHE A 207 4.12 14.40 -19.18
N ALA A 208 5.34 14.54 -19.69
CA ALA A 208 6.19 15.68 -19.38
C ALA A 208 5.60 17.02 -19.85
N GLU A 209 4.98 17.03 -21.04
CA GLU A 209 4.30 18.24 -21.57
C GLU A 209 3.00 18.57 -20.78
N LEU A 210 2.43 17.57 -20.10
CA LEU A 210 1.24 17.71 -19.26
C LEU A 210 1.56 17.95 -17.78
N ASP A 211 2.84 18.17 -17.44
CA ASP A 211 3.32 18.35 -16.07
C ASP A 211 2.85 17.24 -15.11
N VAL A 212 2.94 16.00 -15.57
CA VAL A 212 2.67 14.82 -14.73
C VAL A 212 3.82 14.64 -13.74
N THR A 213 3.50 14.47 -12.48
CA THR A 213 4.46 14.38 -11.37
C THR A 213 5.30 13.11 -11.44
N TRP A 214 4.66 11.96 -11.70
CA TRP A 214 5.35 10.70 -12.01
C TRP A 214 4.52 9.77 -12.90
N LEU A 215 5.24 8.91 -13.61
CA LEU A 215 4.72 7.77 -14.36
C LEU A 215 5.06 6.50 -13.59
N GLU A 216 4.03 5.79 -13.14
CA GLU A 216 4.13 4.61 -12.28
C GLU A 216 4.06 3.34 -13.12
N GLU A 217 4.94 2.39 -12.79
CA GLU A 217 5.00 1.05 -13.37
C GLU A 217 4.90 1.00 -14.90
N PRO A 218 5.72 1.76 -15.64
CA PRO A 218 5.60 1.82 -17.10
C PRO A 218 6.12 0.57 -17.81
N LEU A 219 6.89 -0.29 -17.15
CA LEU A 219 7.51 -1.49 -17.71
C LEU A 219 7.47 -2.65 -16.70
N PRO A 220 7.64 -3.91 -17.15
CA PRO A 220 7.76 -5.04 -16.24
C PRO A 220 8.83 -4.82 -15.18
N ALA A 221 8.55 -5.16 -13.91
CA ALA A 221 9.49 -5.00 -12.80
C ALA A 221 10.84 -5.73 -13.05
N THR A 222 10.82 -6.77 -13.88
CA THR A 222 12.01 -7.55 -14.28
C THR A 222 12.82 -6.91 -15.39
N ASP A 223 12.30 -5.90 -16.08
CA ASP A 223 13.05 -5.16 -17.12
C ASP A 223 13.89 -4.03 -16.51
N HIS A 224 14.86 -4.40 -15.70
CA HIS A 224 15.73 -3.47 -14.99
C HIS A 224 16.45 -2.49 -15.93
N GLY A 225 16.91 -3.00 -17.09
CA GLY A 225 17.62 -2.17 -18.09
C GLY A 225 16.68 -1.18 -18.78
N GLY A 226 15.47 -1.61 -19.12
CA GLY A 226 14.44 -0.74 -19.70
C GLY A 226 14.02 0.36 -18.74
N ILE A 227 13.75 0.03 -17.49
CA ILE A 227 13.36 1.00 -16.44
C ILE A 227 14.48 2.04 -16.23
N ALA A 228 15.74 1.60 -16.06
CA ALA A 228 16.86 2.50 -15.87
C ALA A 228 17.08 3.41 -17.10
N THR A 229 16.92 2.85 -18.32
CA THR A 229 17.00 3.62 -19.57
C THR A 229 15.89 4.66 -19.69
N LEU A 230 14.65 4.27 -19.40
CA LEU A 230 13.49 5.17 -19.40
C LEU A 230 13.69 6.30 -18.41
N ARG A 231 14.06 5.96 -17.17
CA ARG A 231 14.28 6.95 -16.12
C ARG A 231 15.37 7.96 -16.49
N ALA A 232 16.50 7.49 -17.03
CA ALA A 232 17.61 8.37 -17.42
C ALA A 232 17.25 9.37 -18.54
N ARG A 233 16.24 9.05 -19.36
CA ARG A 233 15.81 9.88 -20.51
C ARG A 233 14.54 10.67 -20.23
N SER A 234 13.78 10.29 -19.22
CA SER A 234 12.48 10.90 -18.90
C SER A 234 12.63 12.23 -18.18
N ARG A 235 11.78 13.19 -18.53
CA ARG A 235 11.56 14.42 -17.76
C ARG A 235 10.48 14.28 -16.69
N VAL A 236 9.71 13.19 -16.75
CA VAL A 236 8.74 12.78 -15.72
C VAL A 236 9.45 11.79 -14.81
N ARG A 237 9.23 11.87 -13.50
CA ARG A 237 9.77 10.88 -12.56
C ARG A 237 9.20 9.50 -12.85
N ILE A 238 10.00 8.48 -12.69
CA ILE A 238 9.57 7.08 -12.79
C ILE A 238 9.37 6.51 -11.40
N ALA A 239 8.18 5.96 -11.16
CA ALA A 239 7.78 5.36 -9.88
C ALA A 239 7.57 3.85 -10.03
N GLY A 240 7.78 3.11 -8.94
CA GLY A 240 7.50 1.67 -8.89
C GLY A 240 8.09 0.97 -7.67
N GLY A 241 7.97 -0.36 -7.67
CA GLY A 241 8.52 -1.20 -6.62
C GLY A 241 7.50 -1.71 -5.61
N GLU A 242 6.19 -1.54 -5.84
CA GLU A 242 5.13 -1.95 -4.90
C GLU A 242 5.13 -3.46 -4.60
N PHE A 243 5.41 -4.30 -5.61
CA PHE A 243 5.51 -5.75 -5.47
C PHE A 243 6.95 -6.27 -5.34
N THR A 244 7.94 -5.40 -5.14
CA THR A 244 9.29 -5.86 -4.80
C THR A 244 9.28 -6.53 -3.44
N ARG A 245 9.61 -7.83 -3.39
CA ARG A 245 9.37 -8.66 -2.20
C ARG A 245 10.48 -8.64 -1.19
N THR A 246 11.72 -8.75 -1.65
CA THR A 246 12.83 -8.96 -0.72
C THR A 246 13.51 -7.64 -0.38
N PHE A 247 14.00 -7.54 0.85
CA PHE A 247 14.74 -6.36 1.30
C PHE A 247 15.97 -6.09 0.41
N ASP A 248 16.70 -7.14 0.01
CA ASP A 248 17.88 -6.99 -0.86
C ASP A 248 17.51 -6.42 -2.24
N GLN A 249 16.37 -6.82 -2.81
CA GLN A 249 15.89 -6.24 -4.06
C GLN A 249 15.51 -4.77 -3.88
N LEU A 250 14.83 -4.42 -2.79
CA LEU A 250 14.49 -3.03 -2.48
C LEU A 250 15.73 -2.16 -2.29
N VAL A 251 16.76 -2.67 -1.62
CA VAL A 251 18.07 -1.99 -1.51
C VAL A 251 18.70 -1.81 -2.88
N SER A 252 18.72 -2.86 -3.72
CA SER A 252 19.26 -2.78 -5.09
C SER A 252 18.50 -1.77 -5.95
N ASP A 253 17.16 -1.68 -5.79
CA ASP A 253 16.34 -0.69 -6.52
C ASP A 253 16.78 0.75 -6.20
N VAL A 254 17.14 1.01 -4.93
CA VAL A 254 17.66 2.32 -4.50
C VAL A 254 19.12 2.53 -4.97
N GLU A 255 19.98 1.53 -4.79
CA GLU A 255 21.42 1.63 -5.12
C GLU A 255 21.68 1.78 -6.61
N ASP A 256 20.91 1.07 -7.44
CA ASP A 256 21.00 1.11 -8.90
C ASP A 256 20.22 2.30 -9.50
N ASP A 257 19.68 3.19 -8.65
CA ASP A 257 18.88 4.33 -9.10
C ASP A 257 17.73 3.91 -10.05
N ARG A 258 17.02 2.83 -9.73
CA ARG A 258 15.99 2.25 -10.63
C ARG A 258 14.78 3.14 -10.75
N TYR A 259 14.35 3.76 -9.66
CA TYR A 259 13.18 4.64 -9.59
C TYR A 259 13.55 6.03 -9.03
N ASP A 260 12.78 7.05 -9.38
CA ASP A 260 12.81 8.36 -8.74
C ASP A 260 11.88 8.40 -7.51
N VAL A 261 10.83 7.55 -7.53
CA VAL A 261 9.85 7.37 -6.47
C VAL A 261 9.77 5.88 -6.13
N HIS A 262 10.23 5.52 -4.94
CA HIS A 262 10.17 4.15 -4.44
C HIS A 262 8.85 3.91 -3.69
N GLN A 263 8.14 2.83 -4.05
CA GLN A 263 6.78 2.56 -3.57
C GLN A 263 6.62 1.19 -2.87
N PRO A 264 7.59 0.69 -2.08
CA PRO A 264 7.38 -0.56 -1.37
C PRO A 264 6.23 -0.42 -0.38
N ASP A 265 5.35 -1.41 -0.34
CA ASP A 265 4.22 -1.44 0.56
C ASP A 265 4.58 -2.16 1.88
N ALA A 266 4.31 -1.51 3.00
CA ALA A 266 4.66 -2.02 4.33
C ALA A 266 4.01 -3.38 4.65
N VAL A 267 2.85 -3.71 4.06
CA VAL A 267 2.19 -5.00 4.28
C VAL A 267 2.56 -6.05 3.23
N LEU A 268 3.34 -5.68 2.22
CA LEU A 268 3.89 -6.59 1.22
C LEU A 268 5.39 -6.86 1.43
N SER A 269 6.13 -5.93 2.06
CA SER A 269 7.59 -5.98 2.21
C SER A 269 8.10 -5.68 3.64
N GLY A 270 7.20 -5.37 4.57
CA GLY A 270 7.51 -5.09 5.97
C GLY A 270 7.65 -3.61 6.32
N MET A 271 7.14 -3.23 7.49
CA MET A 271 7.21 -1.85 8.01
C MET A 271 8.65 -1.44 8.35
N TRP A 272 9.40 -2.32 9.02
CA TRP A 272 10.77 -2.04 9.45
C TRP A 272 11.74 -1.88 8.27
N ARG A 273 11.57 -2.76 7.29
CA ARG A 273 12.33 -2.68 6.04
C ARG A 273 11.89 -1.47 5.21
N GLY A 274 10.59 -1.19 5.12
CA GLY A 274 10.05 0.01 4.47
C GLY A 274 10.64 1.30 5.05
N ARG A 275 10.72 1.42 6.38
CA ARG A 275 11.39 2.55 7.06
C ARG A 275 12.86 2.70 6.61
N THR A 276 13.58 1.60 6.52
CA THR A 276 14.99 1.64 6.09
C THR A 276 15.12 2.08 4.63
N ILE A 277 14.25 1.59 3.74
CA ILE A 277 14.24 2.00 2.33
C ILE A 277 13.88 3.49 2.21
N ALA A 278 12.92 4.00 3.01
CA ALA A 278 12.61 5.42 3.02
C ALA A 278 13.86 6.26 3.33
N GLU A 279 14.62 5.91 4.37
CA GLU A 279 15.85 6.61 4.73
C GLU A 279 16.90 6.54 3.60
N LEU A 280 17.11 5.37 2.99
CA LEU A 280 18.08 5.20 1.91
C LEU A 280 17.69 6.01 0.67
N ALA A 281 16.43 5.99 0.27
CA ALA A 281 15.90 6.74 -0.88
C ALA A 281 16.07 8.25 -0.67
N LEU A 282 15.64 8.76 0.49
CA LEU A 282 15.74 10.19 0.82
C LEU A 282 17.18 10.69 0.85
N ARG A 283 18.12 9.92 1.38
CA ARG A 283 19.57 10.26 1.37
C ARG A 283 20.16 10.37 -0.04
N ARG A 284 19.54 9.70 -1.02
CA ARG A 284 19.91 9.80 -2.44
C ARG A 284 19.10 10.84 -3.21
N GLY A 285 18.28 11.64 -2.53
CA GLY A 285 17.41 12.63 -3.17
C GLY A 285 16.27 11.99 -3.97
N ARG A 286 15.89 10.75 -3.65
CA ARG A 286 14.73 10.05 -4.20
C ARG A 286 13.54 10.18 -3.27
N TRP A 287 12.34 9.98 -3.79
CA TRP A 287 11.13 9.99 -2.99
C TRP A 287 10.78 8.57 -2.51
N TYR A 288 10.17 8.52 -1.33
CA TYR A 288 9.54 7.33 -0.80
C TYR A 288 8.05 7.62 -0.66
N THR A 289 7.22 6.94 -1.43
CA THR A 289 5.76 7.11 -1.44
C THR A 289 5.16 5.72 -1.56
N PRO A 290 4.93 5.01 -0.43
CA PRO A 290 4.54 3.62 -0.47
C PRO A 290 3.18 3.43 -1.13
N HIS A 291 3.00 2.31 -1.83
CA HIS A 291 1.72 1.81 -2.27
C HIS A 291 0.82 1.48 -1.08
N THR A 292 -0.49 1.75 -1.18
CA THR A 292 -1.44 1.54 -0.08
C THR A 292 -2.80 0.98 -0.51
N TRP A 293 -2.91 0.32 -1.67
CA TRP A 293 -4.19 -0.27 -2.13
C TRP A 293 -4.56 -1.53 -1.36
N ASN A 294 -4.67 -1.39 -0.05
CA ASN A 294 -5.01 -2.40 0.94
C ASN A 294 -6.30 -2.03 1.68
N ASP A 295 -6.58 -2.75 2.77
CA ASP A 295 -7.57 -2.35 3.77
C ASP A 295 -7.04 -1.21 4.68
N GLY A 296 -7.90 -0.70 5.57
CA GLY A 296 -7.55 0.42 6.44
C GLY A 296 -6.38 0.17 7.38
N ILE A 297 -6.12 -1.08 7.78
CA ILE A 297 -4.97 -1.41 8.63
C ILE A 297 -3.68 -1.33 7.81
N GLY A 298 -3.71 -1.77 6.56
CA GLY A 298 -2.59 -1.63 5.63
C GLY A 298 -2.25 -0.16 5.33
N LEU A 299 -3.28 0.68 5.12
CA LEU A 299 -3.08 2.13 4.99
C LEU A 299 -2.42 2.71 6.24
N LEU A 300 -2.89 2.36 7.45
CA LEU A 300 -2.29 2.82 8.71
C LEU A 300 -0.83 2.38 8.85
N ALA A 301 -0.48 1.15 8.47
CA ALA A 301 0.90 0.67 8.51
C ALA A 301 1.82 1.54 7.65
N ASN A 302 1.43 1.83 6.40
CA ASN A 302 2.18 2.71 5.50
C ASN A 302 2.22 4.17 5.97
N LEU A 303 1.11 4.69 6.50
CA LEU A 303 1.03 6.02 7.10
C LEU A 303 2.06 6.17 8.24
N HIS A 304 2.16 5.18 9.13
CA HIS A 304 3.13 5.21 10.21
C HIS A 304 4.58 5.18 9.71
N VAL A 305 4.89 4.45 8.65
CA VAL A 305 6.23 4.46 8.03
C VAL A 305 6.54 5.85 7.49
N CYS A 306 5.63 6.45 6.70
CA CYS A 306 5.84 7.79 6.14
C CYS A 306 5.93 8.87 7.21
N ALA A 307 5.03 8.87 8.18
CA ALA A 307 5.01 9.84 9.28
C ALA A 307 6.26 9.74 10.16
N GLY A 308 6.81 8.53 10.29
CA GLY A 308 8.00 8.25 11.09
C GLY A 308 9.31 8.58 10.38
N ALA A 309 9.52 8.04 9.19
CA ALA A 309 10.79 8.14 8.47
C ALA A 309 10.88 9.35 7.52
N GLY A 310 9.75 9.95 7.20
CA GLY A 310 9.60 10.89 6.09
C GLY A 310 9.33 10.18 4.77
N GLY A 311 8.94 10.94 3.77
CA GLY A 311 8.55 10.39 2.48
C GLY A 311 8.71 11.38 1.34
N GLY A 312 8.00 11.12 0.28
CA GLY A 312 7.78 12.05 -0.82
C GLY A 312 6.75 13.13 -0.43
N PRO A 313 6.33 13.96 -1.37
CA PRO A 313 5.39 15.04 -1.08
C PRO A 313 3.98 14.57 -0.71
N PHE A 314 3.64 13.30 -0.99
CA PHE A 314 2.29 12.78 -0.80
C PHE A 314 2.28 11.36 -0.27
N LEU A 315 1.24 11.00 0.50
CA LEU A 315 0.86 9.64 0.86
C LEU A 315 -0.20 9.14 -0.13
N GLU A 316 -0.12 7.88 -0.58
CA GLU A 316 -1.20 7.27 -1.34
C GLU A 316 -2.46 7.12 -0.48
N PHE A 317 -3.58 7.59 -0.99
CA PHE A 317 -4.88 7.47 -0.35
C PHE A 317 -5.87 6.81 -1.32
N PRO A 318 -6.12 5.49 -1.21
CA PRO A 318 -7.06 4.80 -2.08
C PRO A 318 -8.47 5.38 -1.91
N CYS A 319 -8.94 6.05 -2.94
CA CYS A 319 -10.24 6.68 -2.98
C CYS A 319 -10.73 6.74 -4.43
N ASP A 320 -11.74 5.97 -4.76
CA ASP A 320 -12.35 5.89 -6.08
C ASP A 320 -13.88 5.84 -5.97
N PRO A 321 -14.53 6.99 -5.75
CA PRO A 321 -15.96 7.09 -5.63
C PRO A 321 -16.69 6.62 -6.91
N ALA A 322 -17.85 5.98 -6.82
CA ALA A 322 -18.52 5.50 -5.61
C ALA A 322 -18.11 4.06 -5.22
N GLY A 323 -17.21 3.42 -6.00
CA GLY A 323 -16.85 2.01 -5.83
C GLY A 323 -15.93 1.72 -4.66
N TRP A 324 -14.94 2.59 -4.42
CA TRP A 324 -13.92 2.44 -3.39
C TRP A 324 -13.86 3.69 -2.50
N THR A 325 -14.53 3.63 -1.36
CA THR A 325 -14.60 4.73 -0.40
C THR A 325 -13.86 4.37 0.90
N PRO A 326 -13.47 5.35 1.73
CA PRO A 326 -12.90 5.09 3.04
C PRO A 326 -13.75 4.15 3.90
N GLN A 327 -15.09 4.29 3.87
CA GLN A 327 -16.01 3.45 4.65
C GLN A 327 -15.99 2.00 4.18
N ARG A 328 -15.86 1.75 2.87
CA ARG A 328 -15.74 0.39 2.33
C ARG A 328 -14.36 -0.19 2.61
N ARG A 329 -13.30 0.57 2.36
CA ARG A 329 -11.91 0.15 2.61
C ARG A 329 -11.69 -0.23 4.07
N ASP A 330 -12.25 0.54 4.99
CA ASP A 330 -11.99 0.47 6.42
C ASP A 330 -13.16 -0.17 7.20
N PHE A 331 -13.98 -0.98 6.54
CA PHE A 331 -15.22 -1.54 7.10
C PHE A 331 -15.04 -2.28 8.43
N MET A 332 -13.83 -2.73 8.74
CA MET A 332 -13.49 -3.42 9.98
C MET A 332 -13.09 -2.46 11.12
N LEU A 333 -12.89 -1.18 10.82
CA LEU A 333 -12.49 -0.16 11.79
C LEU A 333 -13.70 0.57 12.37
N ALA A 334 -13.64 0.94 13.64
CA ALA A 334 -14.68 1.73 14.30
C ALA A 334 -14.86 3.13 13.68
N SER A 335 -13.80 3.66 13.09
CA SER A 335 -13.83 4.88 12.30
C SER A 335 -12.88 4.75 11.11
N PRO A 336 -13.31 5.10 9.89
CA PRO A 336 -12.44 5.05 8.73
C PRO A 336 -11.36 6.14 8.81
N THR A 337 -10.18 5.84 8.25
CA THR A 337 -9.16 6.84 7.99
C THR A 337 -9.59 7.73 6.84
N THR A 338 -9.68 9.03 7.09
CA THR A 338 -10.15 10.03 6.11
C THR A 338 -9.06 11.05 5.81
N ALA A 339 -9.12 11.63 4.63
CA ALA A 339 -8.38 12.83 4.29
C ALA A 339 -9.31 14.05 4.45
N HIS A 340 -8.84 15.09 5.10
CA HIS A 340 -9.54 16.37 5.23
C HIS A 340 -8.71 17.45 4.52
N ASP A 341 -9.31 18.12 3.55
CA ASP A 341 -8.61 19.07 2.68
C ASP A 341 -7.33 18.44 2.05
N GLY A 342 -7.43 17.17 1.64
CA GLY A 342 -6.32 16.42 1.08
C GLY A 342 -5.22 16.01 2.05
N VAL A 343 -5.43 16.16 3.37
CA VAL A 343 -4.45 15.83 4.42
C VAL A 343 -4.94 14.64 5.26
N VAL A 344 -4.06 13.68 5.48
CA VAL A 344 -4.25 12.57 6.44
C VAL A 344 -3.42 12.84 7.69
N VAL A 345 -4.04 12.65 8.85
CA VAL A 345 -3.39 12.84 10.16
C VAL A 345 -3.00 11.49 10.73
N ALA A 346 -1.74 11.34 11.14
CA ALA A 346 -1.26 10.13 11.78
C ALA A 346 -1.88 9.99 13.19
N PRO A 347 -2.35 8.79 13.58
CA PRO A 347 -2.93 8.58 14.89
C PRO A 347 -1.93 8.88 16.04
N ASP A 348 -2.40 9.56 17.08
CA ASP A 348 -1.62 9.79 18.31
C ASP A 348 -1.80 8.66 19.35
N ALA A 349 -2.76 7.77 19.14
CA ALA A 349 -2.98 6.62 20.01
C ALA A 349 -1.78 5.65 19.96
N PRO A 350 -1.44 4.99 21.09
CA PRO A 350 -0.38 3.99 21.11
C PRO A 350 -0.58 2.86 20.08
N GLY A 351 0.51 2.38 19.48
CA GLY A 351 0.48 1.39 18.44
C GLY A 351 0.20 2.00 17.06
N LEU A 352 -0.58 1.30 16.26
CA LEU A 352 -1.09 1.79 14.97
C LEU A 352 -2.35 2.66 15.11
N GLY A 353 -2.88 2.84 16.32
CA GLY A 353 -4.14 3.53 16.54
C GLY A 353 -5.37 2.77 16.06
N VAL A 354 -5.25 1.46 15.84
CA VAL A 354 -6.34 0.61 15.35
C VAL A 354 -7.38 0.38 16.43
N THR A 355 -8.63 0.75 16.14
CA THR A 355 -9.81 0.35 16.92
C THR A 355 -10.76 -0.41 16.00
N LEU A 356 -11.03 -1.68 16.32
CA LEU A 356 -11.90 -2.52 15.50
C LEU A 356 -13.38 -2.27 15.80
N ASP A 357 -14.20 -2.28 14.77
CA ASP A 357 -15.66 -2.44 14.90
C ASP A 357 -15.97 -3.91 15.17
N THR A 358 -16.28 -4.23 16.41
CA THR A 358 -16.49 -5.62 16.86
C THR A 358 -17.68 -6.29 16.15
N ASP A 359 -18.72 -5.53 15.83
CA ASP A 359 -19.92 -6.05 15.17
C ASP A 359 -19.66 -6.34 13.70
N GLN A 360 -18.97 -5.43 13.00
CA GLN A 360 -18.54 -5.66 11.63
C GLN A 360 -17.56 -6.85 11.54
N VAL A 361 -16.57 -6.92 12.44
CA VAL A 361 -15.64 -8.05 12.49
C VAL A 361 -16.38 -9.36 12.72
N ALA A 362 -17.31 -9.42 13.66
CA ALA A 362 -18.09 -10.63 13.94
C ALA A 362 -19.01 -11.01 12.78
N GLY A 363 -19.72 -10.01 12.21
CA GLY A 363 -20.70 -10.22 11.15
C GLY A 363 -20.09 -10.52 9.76
N ARG A 364 -18.83 -10.16 9.53
CA ARG A 364 -18.13 -10.33 8.25
C ARG A 364 -17.06 -11.43 8.25
N ARG A 365 -16.85 -12.07 9.39
CA ARG A 365 -15.86 -13.15 9.52
C ARG A 365 -16.29 -14.39 8.75
N VAL A 366 -15.48 -14.79 7.77
CA VAL A 366 -15.69 -16.00 6.97
C VAL A 366 -14.79 -17.16 7.42
N ALA A 367 -13.64 -16.83 8.07
CA ALA A 367 -12.74 -17.82 8.63
C ALA A 367 -11.98 -17.27 9.84
N GLN A 368 -11.58 -18.15 10.73
CA GLN A 368 -10.71 -17.83 11.87
C GLN A 368 -9.74 -18.99 12.12
N VAL A 369 -8.49 -18.61 12.36
CA VAL A 369 -7.45 -19.53 12.82
C VAL A 369 -6.88 -19.02 14.14
N VAL A 370 -6.67 -19.95 15.07
CA VAL A 370 -6.03 -19.70 16.38
C VAL A 370 -4.78 -20.56 16.49
N VAL A 371 -3.66 -19.91 16.77
CA VAL A 371 -2.35 -20.56 16.94
C VAL A 371 -1.91 -20.38 18.38
N THR A 372 -1.58 -21.49 19.06
CA THR A 372 -1.06 -21.54 20.43
C THR A 372 0.08 -22.53 20.54
N ALA A 373 0.59 -22.73 21.75
CA ALA A 373 1.58 -23.79 22.02
C ALA A 373 1.06 -25.22 21.74
N ASP A 374 -0.26 -25.41 21.80
CA ASP A 374 -0.91 -26.69 21.55
C ASP A 374 -1.10 -26.99 20.06
N GLY A 375 -0.83 -26.00 19.19
CA GLY A 375 -0.95 -26.13 17.75
C GLY A 375 -1.89 -25.11 17.10
N ILE A 376 -2.44 -25.48 15.95
CA ILE A 376 -3.31 -24.65 15.12
C ILE A 376 -4.74 -25.20 15.22
N ALA A 377 -5.69 -24.33 15.54
CA ALA A 377 -7.13 -24.63 15.56
C ALA A 377 -7.89 -23.71 14.61
N GLY A 378 -8.99 -24.19 14.02
CA GLY A 378 -9.80 -23.45 13.06
C GLY A 378 -9.46 -23.78 11.61
N ARG A 379 -10.06 -22.99 10.69
CA ARG A 379 -9.81 -23.08 9.24
C ARG A 379 -9.34 -21.74 8.70
N PRO A 380 -8.32 -21.76 7.80
CA PRO A 380 -7.83 -20.54 7.15
C PRO A 380 -8.80 -19.95 6.14
#